data_73cc9d813a23fa661dd9fec3da3e8eeb
#
_entry.id   73cc9d813a23fa661dd9fec3da3e8eeb
#
_cell.length_a   1.000
_cell.length_b   1.000
_cell.length_c   1.000
_cell.angle_alpha   90.00
_cell.angle_beta   90.00
_cell.angle_gamma   90.00
#
_symmetry.space_group_name_H-M   'P 1'
#
loop_
_entity.id
_entity.type
_entity.pdbx_description
1 polymer ?
#
loop_
_entity_poly.entity_id
_entity_poly.type
_entity_poly.pdbx_seq_one_letter_code
_entity_poly.pdbx_strand_id
1 'polypeptide(L)'
;MDSYTNKLLNTIDYYGFKMSKVKKVEFVMLSTLERECNNYGSSIDEFFHYMEKKDFLISEEEALNALPLPLIMKAVDSIRREKNISKHTISRTMDMDRSNYQKFYKSKGSINFSSFTRILNALDVDLLSFLSRCRDIKCGLIE
;
A
#
# COMPACT_ATOMS: atom_id res chain seq x y z
N MET A 1 -1.02 -14.29 13.27
CA MET A 1 -0.26 -13.25 12.53
C MET A 1 -0.42 -13.51 11.05
N ASP A 2 -0.77 -12.53 10.27
CA ASP A 2 -0.95 -12.76 8.85
C ASP A 2 0.41 -12.88 8.14
N SER A 3 0.39 -13.46 6.94
CA SER A 3 1.61 -13.71 6.18
C SER A 3 2.34 -12.44 5.77
N TYR A 4 1.61 -11.34 5.61
CA TYR A 4 2.21 -10.05 5.24
C TYR A 4 3.09 -9.49 6.35
N THR A 5 2.67 -9.61 7.60
CA THR A 5 3.46 -9.09 8.73
C THR A 5 4.82 -9.78 8.81
N ASN A 6 4.87 -11.11 8.63
CA ASN A 6 6.12 -11.84 8.64
C ASN A 6 7.02 -11.45 7.45
N LYS A 7 6.43 -11.31 6.26
CA LYS A 7 7.16 -10.86 5.08
C LYS A 7 7.72 -9.46 5.27
N LEU A 8 6.92 -8.57 5.87
CA LEU A 8 7.35 -7.20 6.16
C LEU A 8 8.55 -7.18 7.11
N LEU A 9 8.48 -7.94 8.21
CA LEU A 9 9.59 -8.04 9.15
C LEU A 9 10.87 -8.51 8.48
N ASN A 10 10.79 -9.57 7.70
CA ASN A 10 11.95 -10.14 7.01
C ASN A 10 12.53 -9.14 6.01
N THR A 11 11.68 -8.40 5.32
CA THR A 11 12.14 -7.43 4.32
C THR A 11 12.79 -6.22 4.98
N ILE A 12 12.21 -5.73 6.08
CA ILE A 12 12.80 -4.65 6.87
C ILE A 12 14.19 -5.06 7.37
N ASP A 13 14.33 -6.29 7.87
CA ASP A 13 15.61 -6.81 8.32
C ASP A 13 16.62 -6.90 7.17
N TYR A 14 16.19 -7.37 6.01
CA TYR A 14 17.04 -7.46 4.83
C TYR A 14 17.58 -6.10 4.42
N TYR A 15 16.72 -5.07 4.37
CA TYR A 15 17.14 -3.71 4.00
C TYR A 15 17.90 -3.02 5.13
N GLY A 16 17.77 -3.50 6.36
CA GLY A 16 18.42 -2.87 7.51
C GLY A 16 17.75 -1.58 7.97
N PHE A 17 16.46 -1.42 7.71
CA PHE A 17 15.73 -0.21 8.11
C PHE A 17 15.61 -0.12 9.63
N LYS A 18 15.81 1.09 10.16
CA LYS A 18 15.69 1.36 11.60
C LYS A 18 14.25 1.73 11.94
N MET A 19 13.56 0.83 12.64
CA MET A 19 12.16 1.01 13.04
C MET A 19 12.03 1.19 14.56
N SER A 20 12.99 1.86 15.19
CA SER A 20 13.06 1.97 16.65
C SER A 20 11.87 2.66 17.30
N LYS A 21 11.12 3.48 16.55
CA LYS A 21 9.96 4.20 17.08
C LYS A 21 8.64 3.46 16.87
N VAL A 22 8.67 2.31 16.22
CA VAL A 22 7.47 1.53 15.89
C VAL A 22 7.36 0.39 16.90
N LYS A 23 6.27 0.39 17.70
CA LYS A 23 6.06 -0.64 18.71
C LYS A 23 5.71 -1.99 18.08
N LYS A 24 4.88 -1.98 17.02
CA LYS A 24 4.50 -3.16 16.26
C LYS A 24 4.69 -2.84 14.79
N VAL A 25 5.41 -3.69 14.09
CA VAL A 25 5.79 -3.43 12.69
C VAL A 25 4.59 -3.29 11.78
N GLU A 26 3.50 -4.01 12.04
CA GLU A 26 2.30 -3.96 11.22
C GLU A 26 1.60 -2.59 11.27
N PHE A 27 1.95 -1.75 12.24
CA PHE A 27 1.39 -0.40 12.35
C PHE A 27 2.29 0.67 11.75
N VAL A 28 3.41 0.27 11.09
CA VAL A 28 4.27 1.25 10.42
C VAL A 28 3.47 1.97 9.33
N MET A 29 3.64 3.28 9.24
CA MET A 29 2.99 4.06 8.19
C MET A 29 3.70 3.83 6.87
N LEU A 30 2.94 3.79 5.78
CA LEU A 30 3.54 3.66 4.44
C LEU A 30 4.50 4.81 4.15
N SER A 31 4.19 6.02 4.62
CA SER A 31 5.08 7.17 4.46
C SER A 31 6.43 6.95 5.14
N THR A 32 6.46 6.26 6.27
CA THR A 32 7.71 5.90 6.95
C THR A 32 8.52 4.91 6.11
N LEU A 33 7.86 3.88 5.57
CA LEU A 33 8.51 2.93 4.68
C LEU A 33 9.05 3.60 3.42
N GLU A 34 8.28 4.51 2.84
CA GLU A 34 8.70 5.27 1.64
C GLU A 34 9.98 6.07 1.94
N ARG A 35 10.01 6.76 3.07
CA ARG A 35 11.17 7.54 3.48
C ARG A 35 12.41 6.66 3.64
N GLU A 36 12.26 5.52 4.29
CA GLU A 36 13.39 4.59 4.48
C GLU A 36 13.85 4.01 3.14
N CYS A 37 12.92 3.68 2.26
CA CYS A 37 13.26 3.21 0.92
C CYS A 37 14.04 4.28 0.15
N ASN A 38 13.58 5.51 0.17
CA ASN A 38 14.22 6.62 -0.53
C ASN A 38 15.63 6.89 0.02
N ASN A 39 15.81 6.81 1.34
CA ASN A 39 17.12 6.97 1.97
C ASN A 39 18.09 5.86 1.57
N TYR A 40 17.56 4.67 1.32
CA TYR A 40 18.34 3.52 0.86
C TYR A 40 18.67 3.60 -0.64
N GLY A 41 17.98 4.45 -1.39
CA GLY A 41 18.13 4.55 -2.84
C GLY A 41 17.18 3.62 -3.61
N SER A 42 16.07 3.29 -3.00
CA SER A 42 15.07 2.39 -3.57
C SER A 42 13.69 3.08 -3.58
N SER A 43 12.66 2.36 -4.04
CA SER A 43 11.28 2.83 -4.03
C SER A 43 10.43 1.88 -3.18
N ILE A 44 9.27 2.36 -2.74
CA ILE A 44 8.34 1.50 -2.01
C ILE A 44 7.82 0.37 -2.92
N ASP A 45 7.73 0.62 -4.21
CA ASP A 45 7.34 -0.39 -5.20
C ASP A 45 8.35 -1.54 -5.23
N GLU A 46 9.65 -1.21 -5.34
CA GLU A 46 10.72 -2.21 -5.29
C GLU A 46 10.72 -2.97 -3.97
N PHE A 47 10.52 -2.27 -2.87
CA PHE A 47 10.46 -2.88 -1.54
C PHE A 47 9.36 -3.95 -1.49
N PHE A 48 8.17 -3.62 -1.94
CA PHE A 48 7.06 -4.56 -1.93
C PHE A 48 7.26 -5.72 -2.91
N HIS A 49 7.88 -5.48 -4.06
CA HIS A 49 8.23 -6.57 -4.98
C HIS A 49 9.24 -7.52 -4.36
N TYR A 50 10.26 -6.98 -3.70
CA TYR A 50 11.21 -7.83 -2.99
C TYR A 50 10.53 -8.62 -1.88
N MET A 51 9.64 -7.96 -1.14
CA MET A 51 8.88 -8.61 -0.05
C MET A 51 8.09 -9.82 -0.56
N GLU A 52 7.47 -9.70 -1.73
CA GLU A 52 6.60 -10.73 -2.27
C GLU A 52 7.36 -11.78 -3.10
N LYS A 53 8.29 -11.37 -3.94
CA LYS A 53 8.90 -12.25 -4.94
C LYS A 53 10.43 -12.20 -4.98
N LYS A 54 11.04 -11.36 -4.16
CA LYS A 54 12.49 -11.16 -4.14
C LYS A 54 13.04 -10.79 -5.53
N ASP A 55 12.28 -9.99 -6.29
CA ASP A 55 12.71 -9.49 -7.58
C ASP A 55 12.59 -7.98 -7.65
N PHE A 56 13.32 -7.36 -8.57
CA PHE A 56 13.39 -5.91 -8.74
C PHE A 56 13.14 -5.50 -10.20
N LEU A 57 12.41 -6.34 -10.94
CA LEU A 57 12.22 -6.15 -12.38
C LEU A 57 11.10 -5.14 -12.68
N ILE A 58 11.29 -3.92 -12.20
CA ILE A 58 10.39 -2.80 -12.49
C ILE A 58 11.24 -1.72 -13.15
N SER A 59 10.76 -1.16 -14.29
CA SER A 59 11.46 -0.04 -14.89
C SER A 59 11.39 1.17 -13.95
N GLU A 60 12.46 1.97 -13.93
CA GLU A 60 12.51 3.17 -13.09
C GLU A 60 11.36 4.14 -13.41
N GLU A 61 10.94 4.18 -14.68
CA GLU A 61 9.85 5.04 -15.13
C GLU A 61 8.50 4.64 -14.56
N GLU A 62 8.31 3.34 -14.31
CA GLU A 62 7.06 2.80 -13.81
C GLU A 62 7.01 2.65 -12.29
N ALA A 63 8.18 2.73 -11.64
CA ALA A 63 8.26 2.49 -10.20
C ALA A 63 7.50 3.55 -9.40
N LEU A 64 6.75 3.09 -8.42
CA LEU A 64 6.07 3.98 -7.48
C LEU A 64 7.06 4.35 -6.37
N ASN A 65 7.44 5.62 -6.33
CA ASN A 65 8.29 6.12 -5.25
C ASN A 65 7.49 6.42 -3.99
N ALA A 66 6.21 6.67 -4.16
CA ALA A 66 5.31 7.02 -3.07
C ALA A 66 3.92 6.46 -3.35
N LEU A 67 3.23 6.10 -2.27
CA LEU A 67 1.84 5.65 -2.31
C LEU A 67 0.99 6.66 -1.51
N PRO A 68 0.71 7.84 -2.08
CA PRO A 68 -0.14 8.80 -1.38
C PRO A 68 -1.55 8.24 -1.22
N LEU A 69 -2.19 8.59 -0.13
CA LEU A 69 -3.51 8.06 0.19
C LEU A 69 -4.55 8.30 -0.92
N PRO A 70 -4.58 9.47 -1.60
CA PRO A 70 -5.51 9.66 -2.73
C PRO A 70 -5.30 8.65 -3.86
N LEU A 71 -4.06 8.28 -4.17
CA LEU A 71 -3.78 7.27 -5.19
C LEU A 71 -4.27 5.90 -4.74
N ILE A 72 -4.02 5.54 -3.49
CA ILE A 72 -4.51 4.29 -2.91
C ILE A 72 -6.03 4.22 -3.02
N MET A 73 -6.73 5.30 -2.65
CA MET A 73 -8.19 5.32 -2.67
C MET A 73 -8.76 5.26 -4.09
N LYS A 74 -8.09 5.86 -5.08
CA LYS A 74 -8.47 5.72 -6.49
C LYS A 74 -8.35 4.27 -6.95
N ALA A 75 -7.27 3.60 -6.56
CA ALA A 75 -7.09 2.18 -6.88
C ALA A 75 -8.15 1.32 -6.19
N VAL A 76 -8.44 1.61 -4.92
CA VAL A 76 -9.51 0.92 -4.18
C VAL A 76 -10.84 1.04 -4.93
N ASP A 77 -11.21 2.25 -5.35
CA ASP A 77 -12.47 2.47 -6.06
C ASP A 77 -12.50 1.77 -7.41
N SER A 78 -11.39 1.81 -8.15
CA SER A 78 -11.29 1.14 -9.45
C SER A 78 -11.56 -0.37 -9.31
N ILE A 79 -10.88 -1.02 -8.36
CA ILE A 79 -11.04 -2.46 -8.13
C ILE A 79 -12.41 -2.77 -7.55
N ARG A 80 -12.87 -1.95 -6.60
CA ARG A 80 -14.17 -2.12 -5.95
C ARG A 80 -15.30 -2.12 -6.98
N ARG A 81 -15.28 -1.16 -7.90
CA ARG A 81 -16.30 -1.06 -8.95
C ARG A 81 -16.24 -2.25 -9.90
N GLU A 82 -15.04 -2.67 -10.26
CA GLU A 82 -14.83 -3.84 -11.13
C GLU A 82 -15.41 -5.11 -10.50
N LYS A 83 -15.27 -5.27 -9.18
CA LYS A 83 -15.73 -6.44 -8.44
C LYS A 83 -17.12 -6.29 -7.83
N ASN A 84 -17.77 -5.14 -8.02
CA ASN A 84 -19.08 -4.84 -7.43
C ASN A 84 -19.11 -4.88 -5.90
N ILE A 85 -18.03 -4.40 -5.28
CA ILE A 85 -17.93 -4.30 -3.82
C ILE A 85 -18.37 -2.90 -3.40
N SER A 86 -19.24 -2.81 -2.38
CA SER A 86 -19.76 -1.52 -1.93
C SER A 86 -18.73 -0.74 -1.13
N LYS A 87 -18.86 0.60 -1.12
CA LYS A 87 -18.05 1.47 -0.27
C LYS A 87 -18.24 1.13 1.21
N HIS A 88 -19.46 0.72 1.57
CA HIS A 88 -19.77 0.32 2.95
C HIS A 88 -18.92 -0.88 3.39
N THR A 89 -18.76 -1.88 2.51
CA THR A 89 -17.94 -3.04 2.82
C THR A 89 -16.50 -2.63 3.09
N ILE A 90 -15.94 -1.75 2.25
CA ILE A 90 -14.55 -1.29 2.42
C ILE A 90 -14.42 -0.44 3.69
N SER A 91 -15.34 0.49 3.93
CA SER A 91 -15.26 1.35 5.12
C SER A 91 -15.38 0.55 6.42
N ARG A 92 -16.20 -0.50 6.44
CA ARG A 92 -16.27 -1.40 7.59
C ARG A 92 -14.96 -2.11 7.85
N THR A 93 -14.31 -2.57 6.80
CA THR A 93 -13.00 -3.23 6.90
C THR A 93 -11.94 -2.28 7.46
N MET A 94 -12.01 -1.01 7.09
CA MET A 94 -11.10 0.02 7.60
C MET A 94 -11.51 0.56 8.96
N ASP A 95 -12.59 0.04 9.53
CA ASP A 95 -13.11 0.45 10.83
C ASP A 95 -13.43 1.96 10.87
N MET A 96 -14.12 2.44 9.83
CA MET A 96 -14.48 3.85 9.71
C MET A 96 -15.89 3.99 9.12
N ASP A 97 -16.50 5.16 9.29
CA ASP A 97 -17.80 5.46 8.68
C ASP A 97 -17.61 5.98 7.25
N ARG A 98 -18.74 6.15 6.54
CA ARG A 98 -18.73 6.57 5.14
C ARG A 98 -18.15 7.96 4.94
N SER A 99 -18.40 8.87 5.90
CA SER A 99 -17.88 10.24 5.78
C SER A 99 -16.36 10.27 5.90
N ASN A 100 -15.79 9.46 6.78
CA ASN A 100 -14.33 9.33 6.91
C ASN A 100 -13.72 8.70 5.68
N TYR A 101 -14.41 7.74 5.06
CA TYR A 101 -13.97 7.14 3.81
C TYR A 101 -13.78 8.20 2.73
N GLN A 102 -14.76 9.11 2.58
CA GLN A 102 -14.69 10.18 1.59
C GLN A 102 -13.54 11.15 1.85
N LYS A 103 -13.22 11.40 3.12
CA LYS A 103 -12.12 12.29 3.49
C LYS A 103 -10.76 11.78 3.02
N PHE A 104 -10.58 10.47 2.93
CA PHE A 104 -9.31 9.88 2.49
C PHE A 104 -8.94 10.25 1.07
N TYR A 105 -9.92 10.49 0.20
CA TYR A 105 -9.65 10.94 -1.17
C TYR A 105 -8.93 12.28 -1.22
N LYS A 106 -9.14 13.12 -0.21
CA LYS A 106 -8.58 14.47 -0.14
C LYS A 106 -7.42 14.56 0.84
N SER A 107 -7.10 13.47 1.51
CA SER A 107 -6.08 13.47 2.54
C SER A 107 -4.68 13.54 1.94
N LYS A 108 -3.82 14.35 2.56
CA LYS A 108 -2.38 14.35 2.26
C LYS A 108 -1.62 13.38 3.17
N GLY A 109 -2.34 12.66 4.01
CA GLY A 109 -1.76 11.72 4.96
C GLY A 109 -1.39 10.39 4.33
N SER A 110 -1.12 9.46 5.19
CA SER A 110 -0.75 8.10 4.82
C SER A 110 -1.53 7.12 5.71
N ILE A 111 -1.48 5.83 5.38
CA ILE A 111 -2.08 4.79 6.20
C ILE A 111 -0.98 3.86 6.71
N ASN A 112 -1.27 3.12 7.77
CA ASN A 112 -0.33 2.13 8.24
C ASN A 112 -0.46 0.83 7.44
N PHE A 113 0.55 -0.01 7.56
CA PHE A 113 0.64 -1.26 6.80
C PHE A 113 -0.54 -2.19 7.12
N SER A 114 -0.95 -2.26 8.38
CA SER A 114 -2.08 -3.10 8.80
C SER A 114 -3.38 -2.71 8.10
N SER A 115 -3.71 -1.41 8.08
CA SER A 115 -4.89 -0.91 7.38
C SER A 115 -4.81 -1.18 5.88
N PHE A 116 -3.62 -0.98 5.30
CA PHE A 116 -3.37 -1.23 3.89
C PHE A 116 -3.67 -2.69 3.52
N THR A 117 -3.13 -3.64 4.29
CA THR A 117 -3.37 -5.08 4.02
C THR A 117 -4.82 -5.48 4.24
N ARG A 118 -5.51 -4.85 5.19
CA ARG A 118 -6.96 -5.08 5.37
C ARG A 118 -7.75 -4.69 4.13
N ILE A 119 -7.38 -3.58 3.48
CA ILE A 119 -7.99 -3.15 2.23
C ILE A 119 -7.76 -4.22 1.15
N LEU A 120 -6.55 -4.73 1.02
CA LEU A 120 -6.24 -5.77 0.05
C LEU A 120 -7.10 -7.01 0.27
N ASN A 121 -7.26 -7.42 1.51
CA ASN A 121 -8.08 -8.57 1.87
C ASN A 121 -9.57 -8.33 1.56
N ALA A 122 -10.06 -7.13 1.84
CA ALA A 122 -11.45 -6.77 1.55
C ALA A 122 -11.74 -6.74 0.05
N LEU A 123 -10.78 -6.35 -0.75
CA LEU A 123 -10.89 -6.32 -2.21
C LEU A 123 -10.59 -7.68 -2.84
N ASP A 124 -10.10 -8.63 -2.07
CA ASP A 124 -9.64 -9.94 -2.55
C ASP A 124 -8.63 -9.76 -3.70
N VAL A 125 -7.62 -8.95 -3.46
CA VAL A 125 -6.57 -8.66 -4.43
C VAL A 125 -5.22 -8.79 -3.73
N ASP A 126 -4.21 -9.30 -4.44
CA ASP A 126 -2.86 -9.38 -3.88
C ASP A 126 -2.14 -8.04 -3.99
N LEU A 127 -1.07 -7.91 -3.24
CA LEU A 127 -0.32 -6.66 -3.13
C LEU A 127 0.22 -6.20 -4.49
N LEU A 128 0.84 -7.10 -5.25
CA LEU A 128 1.47 -6.72 -6.51
C LEU A 128 0.43 -6.32 -7.57
N SER A 129 -0.72 -6.99 -7.59
CA SER A 129 -1.83 -6.61 -8.48
C SER A 129 -2.38 -5.23 -8.12
N PHE A 130 -2.48 -4.94 -6.82
CA PHE A 130 -2.90 -3.62 -6.36
C PHE A 130 -1.91 -2.53 -6.78
N LEU A 131 -0.62 -2.78 -6.61
CA LEU A 131 0.43 -1.84 -7.02
C LEU A 131 0.41 -1.61 -8.53
N SER A 132 0.16 -2.66 -9.31
CA SER A 132 0.00 -2.52 -10.76
C SER A 132 -1.15 -1.59 -11.11
N ARG A 133 -2.28 -1.70 -10.39
CA ARG A 133 -3.43 -0.81 -10.59
C ARG A 133 -3.06 0.63 -10.24
N CYS A 134 -2.31 0.84 -9.17
CA CYS A 134 -1.84 2.16 -8.79
C CYS A 134 -0.94 2.77 -9.87
N ARG A 135 -0.04 1.98 -10.44
CA ARG A 135 0.84 2.44 -11.53
C ARG A 135 0.02 2.85 -12.75
N ASP A 136 -0.97 2.03 -13.13
CA ASP A 136 -1.82 2.32 -14.28
C ASP A 136 -2.58 3.62 -14.09
N ILE A 137 -3.11 3.86 -12.90
CA ILE A 137 -3.82 5.10 -12.58
C ILE A 137 -2.86 6.29 -12.63
N LYS A 138 -1.69 6.16 -12.02
CA LYS A 138 -0.67 7.21 -11.99
C LYS A 138 -0.21 7.58 -13.39
N CYS A 139 -0.09 6.61 -14.28
CA CYS A 139 0.34 6.82 -15.67
C CYS A 139 -0.81 7.25 -16.60
N GLY A 140 -2.03 7.34 -16.08
CA GLY A 140 -3.20 7.74 -16.87
C GLY A 140 -3.76 6.66 -17.78
N LEU A 141 -3.36 5.40 -17.60
CA LEU A 141 -3.85 4.28 -18.42
C LEU A 141 -5.28 3.89 -18.05
N ILE A 142 -5.67 4.12 -16.81
CA ILE A 142 -7.03 3.91 -16.30
C ILE A 142 -7.38 5.04 -15.34
N GLU A 143 -8.66 5.22 -15.08
CA GLU A 143 -9.15 6.22 -14.13
C GLU A 143 -9.34 5.66 -12.73
#